data_8165ca26f89e6941196af98437392bba
#
_entry.id   8165ca26f89e6941196af98437392bba
#
_cell.length_a   1.000
_cell.length_b   1.000
_cell.length_c   1.000
_cell.angle_alpha   90.00
_cell.angle_beta   90.00
_cell.angle_gamma   90.00
#
_symmetry.space_group_name_H-M   'P 1'
#
loop_
_entity.id
_entity.type
_entity.pdbx_description
1 polymer ?
#
loop_
_entity_poly.entity_id
_entity_poly.type
_entity_poly.pdbx_seq_one_letter_code
_entity_poly.pdbx_strand_id
1 'polypeptide(L)'
;FTYLNQSGVECYIAIDEFQQIMEYPEKGVEGLLRSYIQFTPNVHFIFSGSKKHLMESIFFSIKRPFYQSTQKLFLAPIPYTPYREFAKKLFDGRKKTLQEDIFHEIYQSVKGHTWYMQYLLNRLYSLPQQTPTIELLHTLMQEIIQEEEYTYQTYFQFLTSNQIQLLKAIAKEEIVNEINSATFIKKYDLKGASSINVALKSLINKEFVLKEQQGYIVYDRFFAIWLKGLV
;
A
#
# COMPACT_ATOMS: atom_id res chain seq x y z
N PHE A 1 22.04 24.03 1.10
CA PHE A 1 21.70 24.31 2.51
C PHE A 1 22.24 25.65 2.96
N THR A 2 23.52 25.98 2.72
CA THR A 2 24.11 27.26 3.12
C THR A 2 23.30 28.47 2.64
N TYR A 3 22.90 28.50 1.38
CA TYR A 3 22.03 29.55 0.81
C TYR A 3 20.69 29.66 1.54
N LEU A 4 20.02 28.53 1.79
CA LEU A 4 18.72 28.50 2.48
C LEU A 4 18.85 29.02 3.92
N ASN A 5 19.91 28.63 4.62
CA ASN A 5 20.15 29.09 5.99
C ASN A 5 20.44 30.60 6.05
N GLN A 6 21.17 31.11 5.06
CA GLN A 6 21.52 32.54 4.99
C GLN A 6 20.39 33.45 4.50
N SER A 7 19.41 32.88 3.79
CA SER A 7 18.29 33.67 3.23
C SER A 7 17.39 34.30 4.29
N GLY A 8 17.37 33.74 5.52
CA GLY A 8 16.48 34.17 6.59
C GLY A 8 14.98 33.89 6.30
N VAL A 9 14.67 33.25 5.17
CA VAL A 9 13.31 32.90 4.76
C VAL A 9 12.95 31.53 5.33
N GLU A 10 11.76 31.41 5.89
CA GLU A 10 11.23 30.13 6.33
C GLU A 10 10.87 29.26 5.13
N CYS A 11 11.46 28.08 5.03
CA CYS A 11 11.32 27.17 3.89
C CYS A 11 10.78 25.81 4.33
N TYR A 12 9.92 25.23 3.50
CA TYR A 12 9.43 23.84 3.65
C TYR A 12 9.92 22.99 2.48
N ILE A 13 10.68 21.95 2.77
CA ILE A 13 11.22 21.03 1.76
C ILE A 13 10.61 19.65 1.95
N ALA A 14 9.84 19.20 0.98
CA ALA A 14 9.32 17.84 0.93
C ALA A 14 10.24 16.96 0.08
N ILE A 15 10.66 15.82 0.64
CA ILE A 15 11.45 14.80 -0.04
C ILE A 15 10.61 13.53 -0.10
N ASP A 16 10.17 13.18 -1.30
CA ASP A 16 9.38 11.97 -1.53
C ASP A 16 10.31 10.76 -1.75
N GLU A 17 9.76 9.55 -1.52
CA GLU A 17 10.48 8.26 -1.60
C GLU A 17 11.81 8.27 -0.84
N PHE A 18 11.82 8.90 0.35
CA PHE A 18 13.02 9.13 1.14
C PHE A 18 13.77 7.85 1.52
N GLN A 19 13.09 6.70 1.55
CA GLN A 19 13.74 5.41 1.79
C GLN A 19 14.81 5.07 0.75
N GLN A 20 14.80 5.69 -0.44
CA GLN A 20 15.85 5.50 -1.45
C GLN A 20 17.24 5.90 -0.95
N ILE A 21 17.33 6.73 0.08
CA ILE A 21 18.62 7.08 0.71
C ILE A 21 19.38 5.83 1.23
N MET A 22 18.67 4.74 1.52
CA MET A 22 19.27 3.48 1.95
C MET A 22 19.96 2.71 0.82
N GLU A 23 19.64 3.02 -0.43
CA GLU A 23 20.14 2.35 -1.64
C GLU A 23 21.34 3.10 -2.24
N TYR A 24 21.71 4.25 -1.69
CA TYR A 24 22.86 5.01 -2.18
C TYR A 24 24.16 4.25 -1.92
N PRO A 25 25.04 4.13 -2.94
CA PRO A 25 26.30 3.43 -2.81
C PRO A 25 27.29 4.13 -1.86
N GLU A 26 27.15 5.44 -1.69
CA GLU A 26 28.02 6.25 -0.83
C GLU A 26 27.68 6.02 0.64
N LYS A 27 28.72 5.70 1.42
CA LYS A 27 28.56 5.51 2.86
C LYS A 27 28.39 6.84 3.58
N GLY A 28 27.49 6.87 4.55
CA GLY A 28 27.31 8.03 5.44
C GLY A 28 26.42 9.15 4.92
N VAL A 29 25.73 8.97 3.79
CA VAL A 29 24.80 9.98 3.21
C VAL A 29 23.73 10.39 4.20
N GLU A 30 23.14 9.45 4.95
CA GLU A 30 22.17 9.76 6.00
C GLU A 30 22.76 10.68 7.08
N GLY A 31 23.96 10.37 7.56
CA GLY A 31 24.66 11.19 8.59
C GLY A 31 24.99 12.58 8.08
N LEU A 32 25.45 12.68 6.83
CA LEU A 32 25.75 13.95 6.19
C LEU A 32 24.50 14.81 6.03
N LEU A 33 23.41 14.23 5.50
CA LEU A 33 22.13 14.94 5.35
C LEU A 33 21.60 15.38 6.72
N ARG A 34 21.65 14.49 7.72
CA ARG A 34 21.23 14.80 9.09
C ARG A 34 22.00 15.97 9.68
N SER A 35 23.32 16.05 9.45
CA SER A 35 24.14 17.17 9.94
C SER A 35 23.72 18.49 9.32
N TYR A 36 23.44 18.54 8.01
CA TYR A 36 22.93 19.76 7.37
C TYR A 36 21.58 20.20 7.92
N ILE A 37 20.65 19.26 8.09
CA ILE A 37 19.31 19.55 8.60
C ILE A 37 19.36 20.17 10.01
N GLN A 38 20.23 19.68 10.86
CA GLN A 38 20.37 20.19 12.24
C GLN A 38 20.81 21.65 12.32
N PHE A 39 21.53 22.13 11.32
CA PHE A 39 22.08 23.49 11.30
C PHE A 39 21.31 24.47 10.41
N THR A 40 20.09 24.08 9.97
CA THR A 40 19.21 24.94 9.17
C THR A 40 17.87 25.17 9.88
N PRO A 41 17.83 26.02 10.92
CA PRO A 41 16.65 26.18 11.79
C PRO A 41 15.43 26.79 11.08
N ASN A 42 15.65 27.53 9.99
CA ASN A 42 14.60 28.13 9.16
C ASN A 42 14.11 27.20 8.04
N VAL A 43 14.57 25.95 8.00
CA VAL A 43 14.13 24.98 6.98
C VAL A 43 13.47 23.79 7.64
N HIS A 44 12.22 23.56 7.27
CA HIS A 44 11.40 22.45 7.74
C HIS A 44 11.37 21.34 6.70
N PHE A 45 11.66 20.12 7.13
CA PHE A 45 11.72 18.97 6.23
C PHE A 45 10.52 18.06 6.43
N ILE A 46 9.90 17.64 5.32
CA ILE A 46 8.83 16.66 5.25
C ILE A 46 9.38 15.46 4.47
N PHE A 47 9.45 14.31 5.10
CA PHE A 47 9.89 13.08 4.46
C PHE A 47 8.68 12.18 4.22
N SER A 48 8.45 11.80 2.97
CA SER A 48 7.44 10.82 2.60
C SER A 48 8.08 9.58 1.96
N GLY A 49 7.39 8.46 2.01
CA GLY A 49 7.85 7.22 1.41
C GLY A 49 6.78 6.13 1.47
N SER A 50 6.71 5.34 0.42
CA SER A 50 5.74 4.26 0.25
C SER A 50 6.14 2.99 1.03
N LYS A 51 7.44 2.73 1.21
CA LYS A 51 7.97 1.55 1.90
C LYS A 51 8.00 1.77 3.42
N LYS A 52 6.85 1.60 4.06
CA LYS A 52 6.64 1.86 5.49
C LYS A 52 7.75 1.26 6.38
N HIS A 53 8.12 -0.01 6.17
CA HIS A 53 9.13 -0.69 6.98
C HIS A 53 10.54 -0.08 6.84
N LEU A 54 10.87 0.47 5.65
CA LEU A 54 12.13 1.17 5.43
C LEU A 54 12.11 2.55 6.09
N MET A 55 11.02 3.31 5.94
CA MET A 55 10.85 4.59 6.64
C MET A 55 10.94 4.41 8.16
N GLU A 56 10.29 3.38 8.70
CA GLU A 56 10.40 3.03 10.12
C GLU A 56 11.83 2.67 10.52
N SER A 57 12.57 1.95 9.67
CA SER A 57 13.99 1.65 9.91
C SER A 57 14.84 2.91 9.98
N ILE A 58 14.63 3.89 9.11
CA ILE A 58 15.39 5.15 9.07
C ILE A 58 15.14 5.98 10.34
N PHE A 59 13.88 6.17 10.73
CA PHE A 59 13.53 7.15 11.78
C PHE A 59 13.36 6.56 13.17
N PHE A 60 13.23 5.22 13.32
CA PHE A 60 12.98 4.59 14.62
C PHE A 60 14.04 3.57 15.05
N SER A 61 15.00 3.26 14.20
CA SER A 61 16.10 2.41 14.60
C SER A 61 17.16 3.24 15.34
N ILE A 62 17.47 2.85 16.60
CA ILE A 62 18.48 3.50 17.45
C ILE A 62 19.87 3.59 16.80
N LYS A 63 20.13 2.75 15.79
CA LYS A 63 21.41 2.71 15.09
C LYS A 63 21.50 3.67 13.90
N ARG A 64 20.43 4.41 13.60
CA ARG A 64 20.34 5.27 12.42
C ARG A 64 20.50 6.75 12.76
N PRO A 65 21.12 7.56 11.87
CA PRO A 65 21.33 9.00 12.09
C PRO A 65 20.05 9.79 12.36
N PHE A 66 18.94 9.40 11.71
CA PHE A 66 17.63 10.07 11.86
C PHE A 66 16.79 9.57 13.04
N TYR A 67 17.36 8.73 13.91
CA TYR A 67 16.62 8.24 15.09
C TYR A 67 16.01 9.37 15.90
N GLN A 68 14.69 9.28 16.14
CA GLN A 68 13.89 10.26 16.91
C GLN A 68 14.03 11.73 16.45
N SER A 69 14.31 11.96 15.16
CA SER A 69 14.52 13.32 14.63
C SER A 69 13.29 13.94 13.99
N THR A 70 12.18 13.22 13.91
CA THR A 70 10.95 13.64 13.22
C THR A 70 9.70 13.32 14.01
N GLN A 71 8.63 14.07 13.74
CA GLN A 71 7.28 13.69 14.14
C GLN A 71 6.68 12.75 13.09
N LYS A 72 5.92 11.79 13.56
CA LYS A 72 5.24 10.80 12.72
C LYS A 72 3.86 11.27 12.32
N LEU A 73 3.56 11.21 11.03
CA LEU A 73 2.20 11.31 10.55
C LEU A 73 1.86 10.03 9.77
N PHE A 74 0.94 9.24 10.32
CA PHE A 74 0.39 8.08 9.60
C PHE A 74 -0.84 8.51 8.82
N LEU A 75 -0.80 8.29 7.51
CA LEU A 75 -1.97 8.44 6.66
C LEU A 75 -2.73 7.12 6.66
N ALA A 76 -3.87 7.10 7.32
CA ALA A 76 -4.84 6.01 7.25
C ALA A 76 -5.69 6.13 5.97
N PRO A 77 -6.36 5.05 5.54
CA PRO A 77 -7.40 5.14 4.51
C PRO A 77 -8.42 6.22 4.87
N ILE A 78 -8.93 6.91 3.85
CA ILE A 78 -10.01 7.90 4.06
C ILE A 78 -11.22 7.18 4.66
N PRO A 79 -11.80 7.65 5.78
CA PRO A 79 -12.96 7.00 6.39
C PRO A 79 -14.14 6.91 5.42
N TYR A 80 -14.94 5.86 5.56
CA TYR A 80 -16.04 5.53 4.66
C TYR A 80 -16.97 6.71 4.38
N THR A 81 -17.52 7.33 5.41
CA THR A 81 -18.55 8.39 5.27
C THR A 81 -18.04 9.61 4.51
N PRO A 82 -16.95 10.28 4.91
CA PRO A 82 -16.47 11.44 4.17
C PRO A 82 -16.02 11.10 2.75
N TYR A 83 -15.50 9.90 2.51
CA TYR A 83 -15.11 9.49 1.17
C TYR A 83 -16.34 9.28 0.27
N ARG A 84 -17.38 8.64 0.80
CA ARG A 84 -18.64 8.46 0.10
C ARG A 84 -19.30 9.79 -0.26
N GLU A 85 -19.38 10.72 0.68
CA GLU A 85 -19.95 12.06 0.45
C GLU A 85 -19.18 12.81 -0.65
N PHE A 86 -17.86 12.73 -0.63
CA PHE A 86 -17.02 13.32 -1.66
C PHE A 86 -17.28 12.67 -3.04
N ALA A 87 -17.27 11.36 -3.13
CA ALA A 87 -17.51 10.63 -4.36
C ALA A 87 -18.92 10.93 -4.92
N LYS A 88 -19.95 10.89 -4.05
CA LYS A 88 -21.34 11.22 -4.42
C LYS A 88 -21.44 12.61 -5.01
N LYS A 89 -20.82 13.62 -4.38
CA LYS A 89 -20.82 15.00 -4.88
C LYS A 89 -20.25 15.11 -6.30
N LEU A 90 -19.21 14.35 -6.62
CA LEU A 90 -18.62 14.34 -7.96
C LEU A 90 -19.56 13.69 -8.98
N PHE A 91 -20.19 12.58 -8.63
CA PHE A 91 -21.16 11.90 -9.51
C PHE A 91 -22.37 12.78 -9.78
N ASP A 92 -22.96 13.39 -8.73
CA ASP A 92 -24.12 14.29 -8.83
C ASP A 92 -23.80 15.48 -9.76
N GLY A 93 -22.57 16.01 -9.70
CA GLY A 93 -22.10 17.10 -10.56
C GLY A 93 -22.15 16.82 -12.07
N ARG A 94 -22.18 15.53 -12.45
CA ARG A 94 -22.39 15.07 -13.84
C ARG A 94 -23.74 14.42 -14.06
N LYS A 95 -24.70 14.63 -13.18
CA LYS A 95 -26.06 14.02 -13.24
C LYS A 95 -25.98 12.48 -13.24
N LYS A 96 -25.00 11.92 -12.54
CA LYS A 96 -24.85 10.49 -12.31
C LYS A 96 -25.22 10.15 -10.88
N THR A 97 -25.75 8.96 -10.66
CA THR A 97 -26.11 8.49 -9.32
C THR A 97 -25.12 7.41 -8.87
N LEU A 98 -24.39 7.67 -7.79
CA LEU A 98 -23.59 6.66 -7.11
C LEU A 98 -24.43 6.05 -5.98
N GLN A 99 -24.88 4.82 -6.18
CA GLN A 99 -25.67 4.08 -5.20
C GLN A 99 -24.81 3.67 -4.00
N GLU A 100 -25.44 3.53 -2.83
CA GLU A 100 -24.76 3.19 -1.57
C GLU A 100 -24.10 1.84 -1.62
N ASP A 101 -24.80 0.84 -2.13
CA ASP A 101 -24.34 -0.55 -2.27
C ASP A 101 -23.10 -0.65 -3.16
N ILE A 102 -23.04 0.10 -4.27
CA ILE A 102 -21.89 0.16 -5.16
C ILE A 102 -20.68 0.76 -4.45
N PHE A 103 -20.84 1.90 -3.77
CA PHE A 103 -19.73 2.50 -3.03
C PHE A 103 -19.26 1.59 -1.90
N HIS A 104 -20.19 0.94 -1.21
CA HIS A 104 -19.88 -0.02 -0.14
C HIS A 104 -19.07 -1.21 -0.68
N GLU A 105 -19.52 -1.82 -1.78
CA GLU A 105 -18.84 -2.95 -2.40
C GLU A 105 -17.41 -2.59 -2.83
N ILE A 106 -17.22 -1.43 -3.48
CA ILE A 106 -15.88 -0.96 -3.85
C ILE A 106 -15.03 -0.79 -2.60
N TYR A 107 -15.56 -0.09 -1.57
CA TYR A 107 -14.80 0.20 -0.35
C TYR A 107 -14.36 -1.08 0.37
N GLN A 108 -15.23 -2.08 0.43
CA GLN A 108 -14.91 -3.37 1.06
C GLN A 108 -13.92 -4.20 0.23
N SER A 109 -14.10 -4.28 -1.08
CA SER A 109 -13.25 -5.10 -1.96
C SER A 109 -11.79 -4.65 -1.97
N VAL A 110 -11.56 -3.32 -1.90
CA VAL A 110 -10.19 -2.75 -1.87
C VAL A 110 -9.77 -2.23 -0.50
N LYS A 111 -10.54 -2.53 0.56
CA LYS A 111 -10.27 -2.14 1.96
C LYS A 111 -10.05 -0.63 2.13
N GLY A 112 -10.78 0.20 1.40
CA GLY A 112 -10.68 1.65 1.43
C GLY A 112 -9.37 2.24 0.90
N HIS A 113 -8.52 1.44 0.27
CA HIS A 113 -7.24 1.92 -0.26
C HIS A 113 -7.46 2.97 -1.34
N THR A 114 -7.01 4.20 -1.11
CA THR A 114 -7.37 5.39 -1.88
C THR A 114 -7.11 5.25 -3.38
N TRP A 115 -5.98 4.67 -3.80
CA TRP A 115 -5.66 4.50 -5.21
C TRP A 115 -6.67 3.58 -5.92
N TYR A 116 -6.96 2.40 -5.36
CA TYR A 116 -7.91 1.44 -5.95
C TYR A 116 -9.35 1.99 -5.93
N MET A 117 -9.72 2.69 -4.85
CA MET A 117 -10.99 3.40 -4.77
C MET A 117 -11.15 4.41 -5.91
N GLN A 118 -10.15 5.28 -6.09
CA GLN A 118 -10.16 6.28 -7.16
C GLN A 118 -10.19 5.62 -8.54
N TYR A 119 -9.42 4.57 -8.73
CA TYR A 119 -9.37 3.85 -10.00
C TYR A 119 -10.74 3.28 -10.39
N LEU A 120 -11.39 2.54 -9.48
CA LEU A 120 -12.73 1.96 -9.73
C LEU A 120 -13.81 3.04 -9.88
N LEU A 121 -13.83 4.04 -9.01
CA LEU A 121 -14.78 5.15 -9.09
C LEU A 121 -14.61 5.93 -10.40
N ASN A 122 -13.38 6.17 -10.85
CA ASN A 122 -13.10 6.88 -12.11
C ASN A 122 -13.57 6.06 -13.32
N ARG A 123 -13.33 4.75 -13.34
CA ARG A 123 -13.82 3.86 -14.39
C ARG A 123 -15.36 3.88 -14.46
N LEU A 124 -16.06 3.75 -13.32
CA LEU A 124 -17.52 3.88 -13.25
C LEU A 124 -18.03 5.26 -13.67
N TYR A 125 -17.35 6.31 -13.23
CA TYR A 125 -17.69 7.69 -13.57
C TYR A 125 -17.58 7.97 -15.07
N SER A 126 -16.66 7.31 -15.76
CA SER A 126 -16.41 7.45 -17.19
C SER A 126 -17.38 6.67 -18.08
N LEU A 127 -18.11 5.70 -17.52
CA LEU A 127 -19.10 4.94 -18.28
C LEU A 127 -20.28 5.81 -18.73
N PRO A 128 -20.96 5.49 -19.84
CA PRO A 128 -22.09 6.26 -20.33
C PRO A 128 -23.33 6.17 -19.44
N GLN A 129 -23.47 5.13 -18.62
CA GLN A 129 -24.60 4.90 -17.74
C GLN A 129 -24.70 6.02 -16.67
N GLN A 130 -25.92 6.54 -16.48
CA GLN A 130 -26.17 7.55 -15.44
C GLN A 130 -26.21 6.93 -14.04
N THR A 131 -26.70 5.70 -13.93
CA THR A 131 -26.77 4.96 -12.68
C THR A 131 -26.11 3.59 -12.90
N PRO A 132 -24.83 3.41 -12.53
CA PRO A 132 -24.18 2.11 -12.56
C PRO A 132 -24.91 1.09 -11.67
N THR A 133 -24.88 -0.18 -12.05
CA THR A 133 -25.41 -1.30 -11.26
C THR A 133 -24.28 -2.10 -10.63
N ILE A 134 -24.62 -2.97 -9.68
CA ILE A 134 -23.65 -3.85 -9.04
C ILE A 134 -23.06 -4.87 -10.03
N GLU A 135 -23.86 -5.37 -10.95
CA GLU A 135 -23.42 -6.28 -12.02
C GLU A 135 -22.41 -5.60 -12.94
N LEU A 136 -22.66 -4.32 -13.25
CA LEU A 136 -21.72 -3.53 -14.05
C LEU A 136 -20.39 -3.32 -13.33
N LEU A 137 -20.42 -3.08 -12.00
CA LEU A 137 -19.21 -3.00 -11.17
C LEU A 137 -18.44 -4.33 -11.22
N HIS A 138 -19.12 -5.46 -11.03
CA HIS A 138 -18.46 -6.77 -11.07
C HIS A 138 -17.84 -7.06 -12.43
N THR A 139 -18.55 -6.74 -13.53
CA THR A 139 -18.01 -6.87 -14.89
C THR A 139 -16.75 -6.02 -15.06
N LEU A 140 -16.81 -4.76 -14.63
CA LEU A 140 -15.67 -3.85 -14.69
C LEU A 140 -14.46 -4.38 -13.88
N MET A 141 -14.70 -4.92 -12.70
CA MET A 141 -13.62 -5.51 -11.89
C MET A 141 -13.02 -6.75 -12.56
N GLN A 142 -13.83 -7.57 -13.21
CA GLN A 142 -13.35 -8.71 -13.98
C GLN A 142 -12.51 -8.28 -15.18
N GLU A 143 -12.94 -7.26 -15.92
CA GLU A 143 -12.17 -6.69 -17.03
C GLU A 143 -10.78 -6.18 -16.56
N ILE A 144 -10.74 -5.43 -15.46
CA ILE A 144 -9.48 -4.94 -14.88
C ILE A 144 -8.54 -6.10 -14.52
N ILE A 145 -9.07 -7.16 -13.92
CA ILE A 145 -8.28 -8.33 -13.54
C ILE A 145 -7.77 -9.07 -14.78
N GLN A 146 -8.56 -9.17 -15.84
CA GLN A 146 -8.15 -9.76 -17.12
C GLN A 146 -7.10 -8.93 -17.83
N GLU A 147 -7.20 -7.59 -17.82
CA GLU A 147 -6.18 -6.69 -18.34
C GLU A 147 -4.80 -6.94 -17.69
N GLU A 148 -4.79 -7.25 -16.39
CA GLU A 148 -3.55 -7.47 -15.60
C GLU A 148 -3.13 -8.95 -15.50
N GLU A 149 -3.89 -9.89 -16.04
CA GLU A 149 -3.65 -11.32 -15.84
C GLU A 149 -2.25 -11.76 -16.28
N TYR A 150 -1.78 -11.27 -17.41
CA TYR A 150 -0.44 -11.58 -17.91
C TYR A 150 0.65 -11.11 -16.93
N THR A 151 0.50 -9.93 -16.37
CA THR A 151 1.39 -9.37 -15.36
C THR A 151 1.40 -10.26 -14.11
N TYR A 152 0.22 -10.68 -13.64
CA TYR A 152 0.07 -11.53 -12.46
C TYR A 152 0.67 -12.93 -12.66
N GLN A 153 0.48 -13.52 -13.84
CA GLN A 153 1.12 -14.79 -14.19
C GLN A 153 2.65 -14.67 -14.23
N THR A 154 3.17 -13.54 -14.72
CA THR A 154 4.61 -13.27 -14.75
C THR A 154 5.19 -13.19 -13.34
N TYR A 155 4.46 -12.66 -12.35
CA TYR A 155 4.92 -12.65 -10.96
C TYR A 155 5.23 -14.04 -10.42
N PHE A 156 4.52 -15.06 -10.85
CA PHE A 156 4.79 -16.45 -10.41
C PHE A 156 6.15 -16.98 -10.86
N GLN A 157 6.71 -16.44 -11.95
CA GLN A 157 8.06 -16.82 -12.40
C GLN A 157 9.17 -16.38 -11.42
N PHE A 158 8.90 -15.36 -10.62
CA PHE A 158 9.82 -14.83 -9.62
C PHE A 158 9.58 -15.38 -8.20
N LEU A 159 8.63 -16.32 -8.06
CA LEU A 159 8.20 -16.84 -6.77
C LEU A 159 8.39 -18.36 -6.72
N THR A 160 8.79 -18.85 -5.56
CA THR A 160 8.82 -20.31 -5.31
C THR A 160 7.41 -20.84 -5.06
N SER A 161 7.21 -22.16 -5.24
CA SER A 161 5.91 -22.80 -4.97
C SER A 161 5.38 -22.51 -3.55
N ASN A 162 6.27 -22.50 -2.54
CA ASN A 162 5.88 -22.16 -1.16
C ASN A 162 5.41 -20.71 -1.01
N GLN A 163 6.04 -19.78 -1.73
CA GLN A 163 5.63 -18.36 -1.73
C GLN A 163 4.27 -18.19 -2.40
N ILE A 164 4.05 -18.86 -3.52
CA ILE A 164 2.76 -18.83 -4.24
C ILE A 164 1.64 -19.42 -3.36
N GLN A 165 1.88 -20.58 -2.73
CA GLN A 165 0.91 -21.17 -1.80
C GLN A 165 0.58 -20.24 -0.65
N LEU A 166 1.58 -19.62 -0.03
CA LEU A 166 1.37 -18.68 1.08
C LEU A 166 0.61 -17.43 0.63
N LEU A 167 0.93 -16.87 -0.54
CA LEU A 167 0.20 -15.72 -1.13
C LEU A 167 -1.27 -16.05 -1.36
N LYS A 168 -1.57 -17.21 -1.96
CA LYS A 168 -2.95 -17.67 -2.17
C LYS A 168 -3.68 -17.83 -0.84
N ALA A 169 -3.03 -18.40 0.18
CA ALA A 169 -3.62 -18.56 1.50
C ALA A 169 -3.93 -17.21 2.15
N ILE A 170 -3.00 -16.23 2.08
CA ILE A 170 -3.24 -14.88 2.60
C ILE A 170 -4.36 -14.19 1.84
N ALA A 171 -4.39 -14.30 0.51
CA ALA A 171 -5.45 -13.70 -0.31
C ALA A 171 -6.85 -14.22 0.06
N LYS A 172 -6.99 -15.53 0.34
CA LYS A 172 -8.25 -16.14 0.76
C LYS A 172 -8.77 -15.67 2.10
N GLU A 173 -7.87 -15.51 3.08
CA GLU A 173 -8.23 -15.00 4.41
C GLU A 173 -8.39 -13.48 4.44
N GLU A 174 -7.94 -12.78 3.38
CA GLU A 174 -7.87 -11.32 3.28
C GLU A 174 -6.93 -10.66 4.29
N ILE A 175 -6.97 -11.07 5.56
CA ILE A 175 -6.08 -10.63 6.64
C ILE A 175 -5.72 -11.85 7.49
N VAL A 176 -4.44 -12.10 7.66
CA VAL A 176 -3.93 -13.22 8.48
C VAL A 176 -3.17 -12.69 9.69
N ASN A 177 -3.76 -12.81 10.88
CA ASN A 177 -3.13 -12.42 12.15
C ASN A 177 -2.06 -13.43 12.59
N GLU A 178 -2.44 -14.70 12.64
CA GLU A 178 -1.62 -15.79 13.17
C GLU A 178 -1.14 -16.71 12.05
N ILE A 179 -0.19 -16.21 11.23
CA ILE A 179 0.27 -16.88 10.03
C ILE A 179 0.98 -18.24 10.31
N ASN A 180 1.46 -18.42 11.54
CA ASN A 180 2.12 -19.66 11.98
C ASN A 180 1.19 -20.56 12.80
N SER A 181 -0.11 -20.27 12.90
CA SER A 181 -1.05 -21.11 13.65
C SER A 181 -1.21 -22.48 12.98
N ALA A 182 -1.34 -23.53 13.81
CA ALA A 182 -1.56 -24.89 13.31
C ALA A 182 -2.83 -24.98 12.44
N THR A 183 -3.85 -24.21 12.77
CA THR A 183 -5.11 -24.13 12.02
C THR A 183 -4.88 -23.59 10.61
N PHE A 184 -4.16 -22.47 10.47
CA PHE A 184 -3.85 -21.86 9.18
C PHE A 184 -2.97 -22.78 8.32
N ILE A 185 -1.92 -23.35 8.93
CA ILE A 185 -1.00 -24.28 8.25
C ILE A 185 -1.77 -25.47 7.70
N LYS A 186 -2.61 -26.09 8.53
CA LYS A 186 -3.40 -27.27 8.12
C LYS A 186 -4.45 -26.93 7.08
N LYS A 187 -5.14 -25.77 7.21
CA LYS A 187 -6.20 -25.35 6.29
C LYS A 187 -5.70 -25.20 4.86
N TYR A 188 -4.46 -24.72 4.68
CA TYR A 188 -3.87 -24.44 3.36
C TYR A 188 -2.77 -25.39 2.95
N ASP A 189 -2.58 -26.50 3.68
CA ASP A 189 -1.55 -27.50 3.43
C ASP A 189 -0.14 -26.89 3.28
N LEU A 190 0.17 -25.94 4.17
CA LEU A 190 1.45 -25.23 4.13
C LEU A 190 2.56 -26.04 4.81
N LYS A 191 3.78 -25.89 4.32
CA LYS A 191 4.97 -26.44 4.99
C LYS A 191 5.20 -25.71 6.30
N GLY A 192 5.36 -26.34 7.40
CA GLY A 192 5.50 -25.85 8.77
C GLY A 192 6.08 -24.42 8.98
N ALA A 193 5.96 -23.91 10.19
CA ALA A 193 6.19 -22.50 10.55
C ALA A 193 7.54 -21.92 10.07
N SER A 194 8.64 -22.70 10.11
CA SER A 194 9.95 -22.23 9.64
C SER A 194 9.94 -21.89 8.15
N SER A 195 9.33 -22.74 7.33
CA SER A 195 9.21 -22.52 5.88
C SER A 195 8.33 -21.32 5.56
N ILE A 196 7.23 -21.13 6.32
CA ILE A 196 6.35 -19.97 6.21
C ILE A 196 7.10 -18.68 6.51
N ASN A 197 7.88 -18.63 7.60
CA ASN A 197 8.62 -17.43 7.98
C ASN A 197 9.65 -17.02 6.91
N VAL A 198 10.34 -17.99 6.30
CA VAL A 198 11.27 -17.72 5.19
C VAL A 198 10.52 -17.18 3.96
N ALA A 199 9.42 -17.82 3.57
CA ALA A 199 8.59 -17.39 2.46
C ALA A 199 8.01 -15.98 2.71
N LEU A 200 7.45 -15.74 3.89
CA LEU A 200 6.85 -14.48 4.30
C LEU A 200 7.86 -13.33 4.27
N LYS A 201 9.05 -13.54 4.85
CA LYS A 201 10.12 -12.52 4.82
C LYS A 201 10.48 -12.13 3.38
N SER A 202 10.59 -13.11 2.50
CA SER A 202 10.87 -12.85 1.09
C SER A 202 9.72 -12.13 0.39
N LEU A 203 8.46 -12.51 0.66
CA LEU A 203 7.28 -11.84 0.09
C LEU A 203 7.14 -10.40 0.57
N ILE A 204 7.46 -10.11 1.82
CA ILE A 204 7.49 -8.73 2.35
C ILE A 204 8.60 -7.92 1.65
N ASN A 205 9.80 -8.48 1.54
CA ASN A 205 10.91 -7.79 0.88
C ASN A 205 10.66 -7.52 -0.61
N LYS A 206 9.89 -8.40 -1.27
CA LYS A 206 9.46 -8.25 -2.67
C LYS A 206 8.16 -7.44 -2.82
N GLU A 207 7.62 -6.92 -1.73
CA GLU A 207 6.39 -6.12 -1.69
C GLU A 207 5.11 -6.83 -2.18
N PHE A 208 5.08 -8.16 -2.16
CA PHE A 208 3.85 -8.92 -2.39
C PHE A 208 2.95 -8.99 -1.16
N VAL A 209 3.51 -8.91 0.02
CA VAL A 209 2.80 -8.96 1.30
C VAL A 209 3.15 -7.73 2.14
N LEU A 210 2.13 -7.11 2.71
CA LEU A 210 2.27 -6.03 3.67
C LEU A 210 1.87 -6.51 5.06
N LYS A 211 2.62 -6.09 6.08
CA LYS A 211 2.26 -6.27 7.47
C LYS A 211 1.53 -5.02 7.97
N GLU A 212 0.25 -5.14 8.24
CA GLU A 212 -0.57 -4.12 8.89
C GLU A 212 -0.76 -4.41 10.39
N GLN A 213 -1.46 -3.50 11.10
CA GLN A 213 -1.76 -3.70 12.53
C GLN A 213 -2.59 -4.97 12.79
N GLN A 214 -3.49 -5.30 11.87
CA GLN A 214 -4.41 -6.43 11.97
C GLN A 214 -3.84 -7.74 11.42
N GLY A 215 -2.67 -7.73 10.81
CA GLY A 215 -2.07 -8.94 10.25
C GLY A 215 -1.40 -8.75 8.89
N TYR A 216 -1.22 -9.85 8.18
CA TYR A 216 -0.61 -9.87 6.85
C TYR A 216 -1.67 -9.87 5.77
N ILE A 217 -1.45 -9.07 4.73
CA ILE A 217 -2.35 -8.89 3.57
C ILE A 217 -1.54 -8.94 2.28
N VAL A 218 -2.16 -9.33 1.18
CA VAL A 218 -1.55 -9.13 -0.14
C VAL A 218 -1.56 -7.63 -0.45
N TYR A 219 -0.43 -7.09 -0.87
CA TYR A 219 -0.24 -5.64 -1.09
C TYR A 219 -1.15 -5.11 -2.19
N ASP A 220 -1.07 -5.69 -3.39
CA ASP A 220 -1.93 -5.33 -4.52
C ASP A 220 -3.32 -5.93 -4.35
N ARG A 221 -4.36 -5.07 -4.31
CA ARG A 221 -5.75 -5.47 -4.07
C ARG A 221 -6.35 -6.22 -5.25
N PHE A 222 -6.04 -5.84 -6.48
CA PHE A 222 -6.53 -6.55 -7.66
C PHE A 222 -5.82 -7.90 -7.82
N PHE A 223 -4.53 -7.97 -7.55
CA PHE A 223 -3.81 -9.23 -7.47
C PHE A 223 -4.39 -10.16 -6.40
N ALA A 224 -4.76 -9.63 -5.23
CA ALA A 224 -5.44 -10.41 -4.19
C ALA A 224 -6.76 -11.01 -4.67
N ILE A 225 -7.57 -10.25 -5.42
CA ILE A 225 -8.84 -10.72 -5.98
C ILE A 225 -8.57 -11.81 -7.04
N TRP A 226 -7.60 -11.61 -7.92
CA TRP A 226 -7.21 -12.60 -8.91
C TRP A 226 -6.73 -13.91 -8.26
N LEU A 227 -5.87 -13.83 -7.23
CA LEU A 227 -5.40 -15.00 -6.48
C LEU A 227 -6.54 -15.80 -5.85
N LYS A 228 -7.61 -15.15 -5.39
CA LYS A 228 -8.81 -15.83 -4.86
C LYS A 228 -9.53 -16.66 -5.93
N GLY A 229 -9.56 -16.19 -7.16
CA GLY A 229 -10.18 -16.87 -8.28
C GLY A 229 -9.39 -18.09 -8.80
N LEU A 230 -8.13 -18.25 -8.44
CA LEU A 230 -7.27 -19.37 -8.85
C LEU A 230 -7.37 -20.63 -7.97
N VAL A 231 -8.29 -20.68 -7.04
CA VAL A 231 -8.34 -21.76 -6.01
C VAL A 231 -9.70 -22.41 -5.98
#